data_4b5203527bf256d2bc8278bb06333018
#
_entry.id   4b5203527bf256d2bc8278bb06333018
#
_cell.length_a   1.000
_cell.length_b   1.000
_cell.length_c   1.000
_cell.angle_alpha   90.00
_cell.angle_beta   90.00
_cell.angle_gamma   90.00
#
_symmetry.space_group_name_H-M   'P 1'
#
loop_
_entity.id
_entity.type
_entity.pdbx_description
1 polymer ?
#
loop_
_entity_poly.entity_id
_entity_poly.type
_entity_poly.pdbx_seq_one_letter_code
_entity_poly.pdbx_strand_id
1 'polypeptide(L)'
;MTSPESLFDAHAHFLHAGCGRSDWEEVNAARFRAGARMGITCHVASILGSHGFSSPTYFPSPEDVVAGNDAMLELCERQRDLVRMLVTVNPNYTRHALGEIERCVARGAVGIKLLASRRADDPLLDPICELAARRGLPILHHIWQHRRREWPSQEISDGADLARLARRHPTVTFILAHIGGGGDYHHSYAAVRDVQNILADTSGSGVDRGMLDDAIVALGARRLLWGSDLTMETGYAKLRALDHTGLLSPDDIRAIRWRNAARVFCIE
;
A
#
# COMPACT_ATOMS: atom_id res chain seq x y z
N MET A 1 -30.83 -11.96 6.15
CA MET A 1 -29.87 -10.85 6.38
C MET A 1 -28.65 -11.21 5.58
N THR A 2 -28.34 -10.46 4.51
CA THR A 2 -27.09 -10.64 3.77
C THR A 2 -25.95 -10.30 4.74
N SER A 3 -25.00 -11.21 4.91
CA SER A 3 -23.75 -10.95 5.64
C SER A 3 -23.17 -9.61 5.18
N PRO A 4 -22.71 -8.73 6.08
CA PRO A 4 -22.08 -7.48 5.63
C PRO A 4 -20.99 -7.84 4.63
N GLU A 5 -21.03 -7.21 3.45
CA GLU A 5 -20.05 -7.48 2.42
C GLU A 5 -18.66 -7.19 3.00
N SER A 6 -17.76 -8.17 2.92
CA SER A 6 -16.39 -8.03 3.40
C SER A 6 -15.71 -6.82 2.75
N LEU A 7 -14.95 -6.08 3.54
CA LEU A 7 -14.16 -4.94 3.09
C LEU A 7 -12.69 -5.18 3.45
N PHE A 8 -11.81 -5.24 2.46
CA PHE A 8 -10.37 -5.32 2.65
C PHE A 8 -9.75 -3.95 2.46
N ASP A 9 -9.03 -3.52 3.48
CA ASP A 9 -8.16 -2.36 3.43
C ASP A 9 -6.78 -2.81 2.91
N ALA A 10 -6.56 -2.70 1.61
CA ALA A 10 -5.36 -3.19 0.94
C ALA A 10 -4.12 -2.33 1.21
N HIS A 11 -4.29 -1.17 1.84
CA HIS A 11 -3.22 -0.24 2.15
C HIS A 11 -3.54 0.50 3.45
N ALA A 12 -3.06 -0.04 4.55
CA ALA A 12 -3.22 0.55 5.88
C ALA A 12 -1.87 0.85 6.53
N HIS A 13 -1.86 1.78 7.46
CA HIS A 13 -0.70 2.07 8.31
C HIS A 13 -1.11 2.10 9.78
N PHE A 14 -0.25 1.52 10.61
CA PHE A 14 -0.32 1.64 12.05
C PHE A 14 0.92 2.35 12.59
N LEU A 15 0.83 2.81 13.81
CA LEU A 15 1.92 3.48 14.51
C LEU A 15 2.52 2.55 15.57
N HIS A 16 3.73 2.87 16.02
CA HIS A 16 4.39 2.22 17.14
C HIS A 16 5.09 3.26 18.04
N ALA A 17 5.61 2.84 19.17
CA ALA A 17 6.23 3.74 20.17
C ALA A 17 7.34 4.64 19.59
N GLY A 18 8.07 4.16 18.57
CA GLY A 18 9.14 4.92 17.90
C GLY A 18 8.65 5.99 16.91
N CYS A 19 7.34 6.21 16.74
CA CYS A 19 6.82 7.20 15.78
C CYS A 19 6.88 8.65 16.27
N GLY A 20 7.37 8.90 17.50
CA GLY A 20 7.47 10.24 18.08
C GLY A 20 6.15 10.82 18.61
N ARG A 21 5.06 10.05 18.62
CA ARG A 21 3.75 10.45 19.16
C ARG A 21 3.45 9.70 20.46
N SER A 22 3.06 10.41 21.51
CA SER A 22 2.65 9.81 22.78
C SER A 22 1.27 9.13 22.71
N ASP A 23 0.43 9.51 21.76
CA ASP A 23 -0.95 9.02 21.56
C ASP A 23 -1.06 7.90 20.51
N TRP A 24 0.04 7.25 20.12
CA TRP A 24 0.07 6.28 19.02
C TRP A 24 -0.86 5.08 19.25
N GLU A 25 -1.01 4.61 20.48
CA GLU A 25 -1.93 3.52 20.83
C GLU A 25 -3.39 3.92 20.63
N GLU A 26 -3.76 5.13 21.07
CA GLU A 26 -5.12 5.65 20.90
C GLU A 26 -5.44 5.87 19.41
N VAL A 27 -4.48 6.35 18.62
CA VAL A 27 -4.64 6.48 17.17
C VAL A 27 -4.88 5.12 16.52
N ASN A 28 -4.12 4.09 16.89
CA ASN A 28 -4.35 2.73 16.39
C ASN A 28 -5.72 2.18 16.82
N ALA A 29 -6.09 2.39 18.09
CA ALA A 29 -7.40 1.97 18.60
C ALA A 29 -8.56 2.68 17.88
N ALA A 30 -8.41 3.99 17.62
CA ALA A 30 -9.39 4.77 16.86
C ALA A 30 -9.52 4.25 15.42
N ARG A 31 -8.41 3.85 14.79
CA ARG A 31 -8.41 3.22 13.46
C ARG A 31 -9.22 1.93 13.45
N PHE A 32 -9.00 1.04 14.40
CA PHE A 32 -9.79 -0.21 14.50
C PHE A 32 -11.27 0.07 14.73
N ARG A 33 -11.61 1.02 15.61
CA ARG A 33 -13.02 1.41 15.83
C ARG A 33 -13.68 1.98 14.56
N ALA A 34 -12.96 2.80 13.80
CA ALA A 34 -13.45 3.35 12.53
C ALA A 34 -13.60 2.23 11.49
N GLY A 35 -12.61 1.36 11.37
CA GLY A 35 -12.63 0.21 10.46
C GLY A 35 -13.79 -0.72 10.72
N ALA A 36 -14.04 -1.06 11.99
CA ALA A 36 -15.18 -1.89 12.39
C ALA A 36 -16.52 -1.26 11.97
N ARG A 37 -16.68 0.07 12.14
CA ARG A 37 -17.90 0.78 11.69
C ARG A 37 -18.05 0.79 10.17
N MET A 38 -16.96 0.74 9.42
CA MET A 38 -16.95 0.66 7.96
C MET A 38 -17.16 -0.77 7.44
N GLY A 39 -17.08 -1.78 8.30
CA GLY A 39 -17.16 -3.19 7.92
C GLY A 39 -15.84 -3.76 7.41
N ILE A 40 -14.68 -3.18 7.79
CA ILE A 40 -13.38 -3.73 7.43
C ILE A 40 -13.19 -5.06 8.15
N THR A 41 -12.92 -6.11 7.38
CA THR A 41 -12.67 -7.47 7.87
C THR A 41 -11.20 -7.86 7.77
N CYS A 42 -10.39 -7.11 7.02
CA CYS A 42 -8.95 -7.31 6.93
C CYS A 42 -8.24 -5.99 6.61
N HIS A 43 -7.20 -5.67 7.37
CA HIS A 43 -6.23 -4.62 7.07
C HIS A 43 -4.93 -5.25 6.59
N VAL A 44 -4.53 -5.01 5.36
CA VAL A 44 -3.18 -5.28 4.88
C VAL A 44 -2.35 -4.06 5.16
N ALA A 45 -1.45 -4.15 6.12
CA ALA A 45 -0.86 -3.00 6.76
C ALA A 45 0.66 -3.04 6.86
N SER A 46 1.25 -1.87 7.01
CA SER A 46 2.67 -1.70 7.31
C SER A 46 2.89 -0.58 8.33
N ILE A 47 4.02 -0.64 9.04
CA ILE A 47 4.57 0.47 9.79
C ILE A 47 5.76 1.02 8.99
N LEU A 48 5.80 2.35 8.80
CA LEU A 48 6.77 3.02 7.92
C LEU A 48 8.09 3.34 8.63
N GLY A 49 8.61 2.41 9.43
CA GLY A 49 9.75 2.66 10.31
C GLY A 49 9.36 3.58 11.47
N SER A 50 10.28 4.40 11.94
CA SER A 50 10.07 5.31 13.07
C SER A 50 9.36 6.62 12.70
N HIS A 51 8.87 6.78 11.48
CA HIS A 51 8.32 8.06 10.98
C HIS A 51 9.27 9.25 11.17
N GLY A 52 10.57 9.02 11.02
CA GLY A 52 11.59 10.05 11.17
C GLY A 52 12.04 10.30 12.63
N PHE A 53 11.69 9.41 13.56
CA PHE A 53 12.12 9.52 14.97
C PHE A 53 13.64 9.40 15.12
N SER A 54 14.27 8.42 14.48
CA SER A 54 15.73 8.23 14.46
C SER A 54 16.34 8.41 13.07
N SER A 55 15.53 8.46 12.01
CA SER A 55 15.97 8.67 10.64
C SER A 55 14.99 9.58 9.87
N PRO A 56 15.39 10.16 8.73
CA PRO A 56 14.49 10.97 7.92
C PRO A 56 13.25 10.17 7.48
N THR A 57 12.09 10.81 7.54
CA THR A 57 10.84 10.26 7.00
C THR A 57 11.07 9.82 5.55
N TYR A 58 10.50 8.69 5.17
CA TYR A 58 10.69 8.00 3.90
C TYR A 58 12.07 7.39 3.64
N PHE A 59 13.03 7.55 4.57
CA PHE A 59 14.35 6.93 4.48
C PHE A 59 14.73 6.27 5.80
N PRO A 60 14.00 5.22 6.23
CA PRO A 60 14.27 4.57 7.51
C PRO A 60 15.63 3.85 7.49
N SER A 61 16.35 3.92 8.62
CA SER A 61 17.56 3.12 8.83
C SER A 61 17.23 1.63 8.95
N PRO A 62 18.21 0.73 8.87
CA PRO A 62 18.00 -0.68 9.16
C PRO A 62 17.37 -0.94 10.52
N GLU A 63 17.75 -0.19 11.55
CA GLU A 63 17.23 -0.29 12.91
C GLU A 63 15.77 0.16 12.98
N ASP A 64 15.41 1.25 12.31
CA ASP A 64 14.03 1.74 12.22
C ASP A 64 13.14 0.75 11.48
N VAL A 65 13.65 0.13 10.41
CA VAL A 65 12.95 -0.90 9.65
C VAL A 65 12.64 -2.09 10.55
N VAL A 66 13.63 -2.61 11.29
CA VAL A 66 13.44 -3.75 12.19
C VAL A 66 12.44 -3.41 13.29
N ALA A 67 12.59 -2.25 13.94
CA ALA A 67 11.68 -1.83 15.01
C ALA A 67 10.22 -1.70 14.52
N GLY A 68 10.00 -1.11 13.35
CA GLY A 68 8.67 -1.00 12.75
C GLY A 68 8.09 -2.35 12.35
N ASN A 69 8.89 -3.22 11.75
CA ASN A 69 8.45 -4.55 11.34
C ASN A 69 8.18 -5.47 12.55
N ASP A 70 8.97 -5.40 13.62
CA ASP A 70 8.71 -6.15 14.84
C ASP A 70 7.39 -5.73 15.50
N ALA A 71 7.14 -4.42 15.61
CA ALA A 71 5.87 -3.91 16.10
C ALA A 71 4.69 -4.35 15.22
N MET A 72 4.90 -4.43 13.90
CA MET A 72 3.87 -4.92 12.97
C MET A 72 3.59 -6.41 13.14
N LEU A 73 4.64 -7.23 13.32
CA LEU A 73 4.51 -8.66 13.60
C LEU A 73 3.75 -8.91 14.91
N GLU A 74 4.07 -8.16 15.98
CA GLU A 74 3.34 -8.24 17.25
C GLU A 74 1.87 -7.84 17.08
N LEU A 75 1.59 -6.81 16.29
CA LEU A 75 0.22 -6.40 16.00
C LEU A 75 -0.54 -7.51 15.26
N CYS A 76 0.08 -8.16 14.27
CA CYS A 76 -0.52 -9.30 13.57
C CYS A 76 -0.79 -10.49 14.50
N GLU A 77 0.10 -10.77 15.46
CA GLU A 77 -0.11 -11.82 16.46
C GLU A 77 -1.32 -11.53 17.37
N ARG A 78 -1.46 -10.26 17.80
CA ARG A 78 -2.59 -9.80 18.62
C ARG A 78 -3.92 -9.71 17.85
N GLN A 79 -3.87 -9.45 16.56
CA GLN A 79 -5.03 -9.19 15.68
C GLN A 79 -5.02 -10.14 14.48
N ARG A 80 -4.69 -11.42 14.69
CA ARG A 80 -4.43 -12.41 13.62
C ARG A 80 -5.56 -12.59 12.61
N ASP A 81 -6.80 -12.34 13.01
CA ASP A 81 -7.95 -12.48 12.13
C ASP A 81 -8.24 -11.20 11.33
N LEU A 82 -7.67 -10.06 11.75
CA LEU A 82 -7.99 -8.74 11.21
C LEU A 82 -6.82 -8.07 10.50
N VAL A 83 -5.57 -8.42 10.81
CA VAL A 83 -4.39 -7.72 10.28
C VAL A 83 -3.45 -8.68 9.56
N ARG A 84 -2.97 -8.25 8.40
CA ARG A 84 -1.89 -8.91 7.62
C ARG A 84 -0.78 -7.89 7.35
N MET A 85 0.44 -8.36 7.36
CA MET A 85 1.62 -7.50 7.28
C MET A 85 2.17 -7.38 5.86
N LEU A 86 2.45 -6.13 5.44
CA LEU A 86 3.45 -5.82 4.42
C LEU A 86 4.77 -5.49 5.13
N VAL A 87 5.85 -6.15 4.73
CA VAL A 87 7.17 -5.85 5.28
C VAL A 87 7.71 -4.56 4.67
N THR A 88 8.04 -3.59 5.52
CA THR A 88 8.68 -2.35 5.10
C THR A 88 10.18 -2.55 4.97
N VAL A 89 10.78 -2.11 3.86
CA VAL A 89 12.24 -2.15 3.66
C VAL A 89 12.75 -0.90 2.95
N ASN A 90 14.04 -0.60 3.12
CA ASN A 90 14.74 0.46 2.42
C ASN A 90 15.73 -0.14 1.41
N PRO A 91 15.53 0.03 0.08
CA PRO A 91 16.37 -0.54 -0.96
C PRO A 91 17.83 -0.10 -0.90
N ASN A 92 18.11 1.06 -0.29
CA ASN A 92 19.48 1.57 -0.13
C ASN A 92 20.36 0.66 0.76
N TYR A 93 19.73 -0.20 1.55
CA TYR A 93 20.39 -1.23 2.37
C TYR A 93 20.03 -2.62 1.86
N THR A 94 20.33 -2.90 0.59
CA THR A 94 19.84 -4.08 -0.16
C THR A 94 20.02 -5.40 0.60
N ARG A 95 21.22 -5.68 1.14
CA ARG A 95 21.47 -6.93 1.88
C ARG A 95 20.56 -7.05 3.13
N HIS A 96 20.40 -5.94 3.86
CA HIS A 96 19.50 -5.89 5.01
C HIS A 96 18.04 -6.09 4.56
N ALA A 97 17.62 -5.40 3.50
CA ALA A 97 16.27 -5.51 2.97
C ALA A 97 15.89 -6.95 2.61
N LEU A 98 16.78 -7.66 1.91
CA LEU A 98 16.54 -9.06 1.54
C LEU A 98 16.41 -9.98 2.77
N GLY A 99 17.31 -9.84 3.76
CA GLY A 99 17.24 -10.60 5.00
C GLY A 99 15.97 -10.32 5.80
N GLU A 100 15.56 -9.07 5.84
CA GLU A 100 14.37 -8.64 6.57
C GLU A 100 13.07 -9.13 5.92
N ILE A 101 13.00 -9.13 4.58
CA ILE A 101 11.88 -9.72 3.85
C ILE A 101 11.76 -11.21 4.19
N GLU A 102 12.86 -11.98 4.10
CA GLU A 102 12.83 -13.41 4.42
C GLU A 102 12.43 -13.67 5.88
N ARG A 103 12.92 -12.87 6.81
CA ARG A 103 12.57 -12.95 8.24
C ARG A 103 11.07 -12.75 8.48
N CYS A 104 10.50 -11.72 7.88
CA CYS A 104 9.08 -11.39 8.07
C CYS A 104 8.16 -12.34 7.31
N VAL A 105 8.55 -12.79 6.12
CA VAL A 105 7.78 -13.79 5.35
C VAL A 105 7.70 -15.12 6.11
N ALA A 106 8.78 -15.55 6.76
CA ALA A 106 8.77 -16.75 7.62
C ALA A 106 7.80 -16.63 8.80
N ARG A 107 7.37 -15.40 9.15
CA ARG A 107 6.38 -15.09 10.21
C ARG A 107 5.01 -14.65 9.65
N GLY A 108 4.76 -14.83 8.35
CA GLY A 108 3.46 -14.64 7.73
C GLY A 108 3.22 -13.28 7.06
N ALA A 109 4.27 -12.50 6.74
CA ALA A 109 4.11 -11.32 5.90
C ALA A 109 3.62 -11.72 4.50
N VAL A 110 2.63 -10.97 3.97
CA VAL A 110 1.91 -11.29 2.72
C VAL A 110 2.35 -10.44 1.53
N GLY A 111 3.28 -9.53 1.71
CA GLY A 111 3.81 -8.66 0.65
C GLY A 111 4.85 -7.68 1.18
N ILE A 112 5.30 -6.79 0.31
CA ILE A 112 6.38 -5.84 0.58
C ILE A 112 5.85 -4.41 0.42
N LYS A 113 6.21 -3.52 1.35
CA LYS A 113 6.01 -2.07 1.25
C LYS A 113 7.31 -1.38 0.91
N LEU A 114 7.34 -0.67 -0.22
CA LEU A 114 8.42 0.24 -0.58
C LEU A 114 8.00 1.69 -0.34
N LEU A 115 8.89 2.44 0.29
CA LEU A 115 8.74 3.85 0.56
C LEU A 115 9.33 4.70 -0.56
N ALA A 116 9.25 6.02 -0.42
CA ALA A 116 9.89 6.97 -1.32
C ALA A 116 11.39 7.17 -1.02
N SER A 117 12.10 6.14 -0.58
CA SER A 117 13.54 6.18 -0.30
C SER A 117 14.41 5.95 -1.54
N ARG A 118 13.80 5.48 -2.62
CA ARG A 118 14.36 5.37 -3.97
C ARG A 118 13.27 5.56 -5.01
N ARG A 119 13.66 6.04 -6.18
CA ARG A 119 12.76 6.07 -7.34
C ARG A 119 12.35 4.66 -7.72
N ALA A 120 11.10 4.52 -8.14
CA ALA A 120 10.55 3.22 -8.46
C ALA A 120 11.28 2.50 -9.61
N ASP A 121 11.92 3.23 -10.53
CA ASP A 121 12.68 2.64 -11.63
C ASP A 121 14.17 2.39 -11.34
N ASP A 122 14.65 2.71 -10.13
CA ASP A 122 16.06 2.54 -9.76
C ASP A 122 16.44 1.04 -9.72
N PRO A 123 17.59 0.65 -10.34
CA PRO A 123 18.06 -0.75 -10.33
C PRO A 123 18.31 -1.35 -8.93
N LEU A 124 18.47 -0.54 -7.89
CA LEU A 124 18.55 -1.03 -6.50
C LEU A 124 17.30 -1.77 -6.04
N LEU A 125 16.16 -1.61 -6.73
CA LEU A 125 14.95 -2.35 -6.45
C LEU A 125 14.96 -3.76 -7.07
N ASP A 126 15.80 -4.02 -8.08
CA ASP A 126 15.77 -5.29 -8.82
C ASP A 126 16.00 -6.53 -7.92
N PRO A 127 16.97 -6.56 -6.98
CA PRO A 127 17.13 -7.72 -6.08
C PRO A 127 15.89 -7.99 -5.20
N ILE A 128 15.18 -6.94 -4.78
CA ILE A 128 13.93 -7.06 -4.01
C ILE A 128 12.83 -7.64 -4.89
N CYS A 129 12.72 -7.16 -6.13
CA CYS A 129 11.75 -7.67 -7.10
C CYS A 129 12.01 -9.14 -7.46
N GLU A 130 13.26 -9.54 -7.63
CA GLU A 130 13.64 -10.93 -7.85
C GLU A 130 13.26 -11.84 -6.67
N LEU A 131 13.46 -11.36 -5.43
CA LEU A 131 13.03 -12.09 -4.25
C LEU A 131 11.50 -12.18 -4.18
N ALA A 132 10.81 -11.07 -4.46
CA ALA A 132 9.34 -11.02 -4.52
C ALA A 132 8.79 -12.02 -5.54
N ALA A 133 9.39 -12.09 -6.74
CA ALA A 133 9.03 -13.05 -7.78
C ALA A 133 9.16 -14.51 -7.29
N ARG A 134 10.30 -14.84 -6.66
CA ARG A 134 10.55 -16.19 -6.12
C ARG A 134 9.58 -16.59 -5.02
N ARG A 135 9.12 -15.64 -4.22
CA ARG A 135 8.22 -15.84 -3.07
C ARG A 135 6.74 -15.62 -3.40
N GLY A 136 6.41 -15.17 -4.62
CA GLY A 136 5.04 -14.84 -5.01
C GLY A 136 4.46 -13.63 -4.25
N LEU A 137 5.31 -12.69 -3.83
CA LEU A 137 4.90 -11.54 -3.02
C LEU A 137 4.53 -10.34 -3.89
N PRO A 138 3.39 -9.68 -3.66
CA PRO A 138 3.11 -8.38 -4.25
C PRO A 138 3.97 -7.29 -3.60
N ILE A 139 4.25 -6.24 -4.37
CA ILE A 139 4.97 -5.05 -3.91
C ILE A 139 4.04 -3.84 -3.97
N LEU A 140 3.72 -3.24 -2.84
CA LEU A 140 3.05 -1.95 -2.74
C LEU A 140 4.10 -0.85 -2.68
N HIS A 141 4.17 -0.02 -3.74
CA HIS A 141 5.13 1.07 -3.84
C HIS A 141 4.46 2.42 -3.60
N HIS A 142 5.02 3.21 -2.68
CA HIS A 142 4.59 4.59 -2.47
C HIS A 142 4.87 5.43 -3.71
N ILE A 143 3.84 6.00 -4.31
CA ILE A 143 3.93 6.87 -5.49
C ILE A 143 3.45 8.26 -5.12
N TRP A 144 4.26 9.28 -5.43
CA TRP A 144 3.98 10.68 -5.07
C TRP A 144 4.07 11.58 -6.29
N GLN A 145 3.28 11.32 -7.26
CA GLN A 145 3.26 11.90 -8.62
C GLN A 145 3.66 13.37 -8.71
N HIS A 146 4.65 13.69 -9.51
CA HIS A 146 5.06 15.04 -9.91
C HIS A 146 5.17 16.08 -8.80
N ARG A 147 4.99 15.71 -7.54
CA ARG A 147 5.15 16.62 -6.42
C ARG A 147 6.62 16.94 -6.20
N ARG A 148 6.84 18.16 -5.78
CA ARG A 148 8.14 18.59 -5.28
C ARG A 148 8.53 17.74 -4.07
N ARG A 149 9.82 17.40 -3.98
CA ARG A 149 10.39 16.76 -2.80
C ARG A 149 10.09 17.61 -1.55
N GLU A 150 9.46 17.02 -0.56
CA GLU A 150 9.04 17.69 0.67
C GLU A 150 9.97 17.35 1.85
N TRP A 151 10.62 16.19 1.80
CA TRP A 151 11.43 15.66 2.90
C TRP A 151 12.84 15.32 2.43
N PRO A 152 13.86 15.45 3.32
CA PRO A 152 15.20 14.96 3.04
C PRO A 152 15.18 13.47 2.64
N SER A 153 16.00 13.11 1.68
CA SER A 153 16.15 11.74 1.16
C SER A 153 14.89 11.11 0.56
N GLN A 154 13.83 11.90 0.33
CA GLN A 154 12.67 11.46 -0.42
C GLN A 154 12.97 11.44 -1.92
N GLU A 155 12.72 10.30 -2.56
CA GLU A 155 12.82 10.14 -4.02
C GLU A 155 11.41 10.04 -4.62
N ILE A 156 11.03 11.08 -5.36
CA ILE A 156 9.71 11.16 -5.99
C ILE A 156 9.64 10.19 -7.15
N SER A 157 8.55 9.43 -7.21
CA SER A 157 8.22 8.51 -8.30
C SER A 157 6.81 8.77 -8.82
N ASP A 158 6.59 8.48 -10.09
CA ASP A 158 5.28 8.48 -10.71
C ASP A 158 4.93 7.09 -11.30
N GLY A 159 3.75 7.00 -11.94
CA GLY A 159 3.32 5.77 -12.58
C GLY A 159 4.23 5.33 -13.73
N ALA A 160 4.92 6.25 -14.40
CA ALA A 160 5.85 5.90 -15.48
C ALA A 160 7.12 5.23 -14.93
N ASP A 161 7.62 5.68 -13.78
CA ASP A 161 8.74 5.04 -13.09
C ASP A 161 8.35 3.61 -12.68
N LEU A 162 7.18 3.44 -12.05
CA LEU A 162 6.68 2.12 -11.67
C LEU A 162 6.44 1.21 -12.88
N ALA A 163 5.95 1.76 -14.00
CA ALA A 163 5.74 1.00 -15.23
C ALA A 163 7.06 0.47 -15.82
N ARG A 164 8.17 1.23 -15.70
CA ARG A 164 9.50 0.76 -16.10
C ARG A 164 9.97 -0.41 -15.24
N LEU A 165 9.80 -0.32 -13.92
CA LEU A 165 10.11 -1.42 -12.99
C LEU A 165 9.28 -2.66 -13.29
N ALA A 166 7.97 -2.50 -13.45
CA ALA A 166 7.05 -3.62 -13.67
C ALA A 166 7.32 -4.35 -14.99
N ARG A 167 7.76 -3.64 -16.03
CA ARG A 167 8.18 -4.26 -17.30
C ARG A 167 9.49 -5.06 -17.16
N ARG A 168 10.40 -4.65 -16.27
CA ARG A 168 11.61 -5.44 -15.97
C ARG A 168 11.31 -6.70 -15.18
N HIS A 169 10.23 -6.68 -14.37
CA HIS A 169 9.84 -7.78 -13.49
C HIS A 169 8.39 -8.23 -13.75
N PRO A 170 8.10 -8.84 -14.92
CA PRO A 170 6.73 -9.11 -15.37
C PRO A 170 5.98 -10.15 -14.53
N THR A 171 6.68 -10.93 -13.71
CA THR A 171 6.11 -11.95 -12.81
C THR A 171 5.75 -11.41 -11.42
N VAL A 172 6.17 -10.18 -11.09
CA VAL A 172 5.84 -9.51 -9.83
C VAL A 172 4.55 -8.71 -10.00
N THR A 173 3.64 -8.83 -9.06
CA THR A 173 2.48 -7.94 -8.97
C THR A 173 2.87 -6.66 -8.23
N PHE A 174 2.69 -5.53 -8.87
CA PHE A 174 2.91 -4.22 -8.27
C PHE A 174 1.59 -3.54 -7.93
N ILE A 175 1.56 -2.80 -6.81
CA ILE A 175 0.45 -1.94 -6.43
C ILE A 175 0.95 -0.50 -6.44
N LEU A 176 0.42 0.30 -7.36
CA LEU A 176 0.59 1.73 -7.42
C LEU A 176 -0.23 2.34 -6.28
N ALA A 177 0.46 2.83 -5.25
CA ALA A 177 -0.19 3.46 -4.12
C ALA A 177 -0.69 4.88 -4.45
N HIS A 178 -1.73 5.29 -3.74
CA HIS A 178 -2.26 6.66 -3.78
C HIS A 178 -2.81 7.04 -5.14
N ILE A 179 -3.82 6.36 -5.58
CA ILE A 179 -4.54 6.70 -6.80
C ILE A 179 -4.86 8.21 -6.85
N GLY A 180 -4.38 8.88 -7.86
CA GLY A 180 -4.50 10.32 -7.98
C GLY A 180 -3.67 11.12 -6.97
N GLY A 181 -2.71 10.45 -6.24
CA GLY A 181 -1.92 11.08 -5.19
C GLY A 181 -1.25 12.35 -5.59
N GLY A 182 -1.28 13.42 -5.17
CA GLY A 182 -0.55 14.65 -5.16
C GLY A 182 -0.25 15.36 -6.45
N GLY A 183 -0.70 14.90 -7.59
CA GLY A 183 -0.32 15.50 -8.85
C GLY A 183 -1.21 15.11 -10.01
N ASP A 184 -0.61 14.96 -11.15
CA ASP A 184 -1.27 14.57 -12.39
C ASP A 184 -1.50 13.04 -12.42
N TYR A 185 -2.64 12.60 -11.91
CA TYR A 185 -3.03 11.20 -11.93
C TYR A 185 -3.29 10.67 -13.33
N HIS A 186 -3.66 11.52 -14.30
CA HIS A 186 -3.83 11.13 -15.70
C HIS A 186 -2.51 10.63 -16.31
N HIS A 187 -1.38 11.29 -15.97
CA HIS A 187 -0.06 10.86 -16.39
C HIS A 187 0.25 9.43 -15.91
N SER A 188 -0.02 9.15 -14.64
CA SER A 188 0.18 7.82 -14.08
C SER A 188 -0.72 6.77 -14.72
N TYR A 189 -2.01 7.05 -14.93
CA TYR A 189 -2.91 6.11 -15.58
C TYR A 189 -2.50 5.82 -17.02
N ALA A 190 -2.12 6.85 -17.78
CA ALA A 190 -1.61 6.67 -19.13
C ALA A 190 -0.36 5.78 -19.17
N ALA A 191 0.54 5.92 -18.21
CA ALA A 191 1.77 5.14 -18.14
C ALA A 191 1.57 3.68 -17.76
N VAL A 192 0.59 3.38 -16.87
CA VAL A 192 0.37 2.03 -16.33
C VAL A 192 -0.76 1.25 -16.99
N ARG A 193 -1.55 1.91 -17.84
CA ARG A 193 -2.73 1.32 -18.49
C ARG A 193 -2.45 -0.02 -19.14
N ASP A 194 -1.37 -0.11 -19.90
CA ASP A 194 -1.00 -1.28 -20.71
C ASP A 194 -0.03 -2.24 -19.96
N VAL A 195 0.28 -1.98 -18.68
CA VAL A 195 1.18 -2.80 -17.85
C VAL A 195 0.33 -3.67 -16.90
N GLN A 196 0.05 -4.90 -17.32
CA GLN A 196 -0.96 -5.76 -16.69
C GLN A 196 -0.63 -6.23 -15.27
N ASN A 197 0.64 -6.26 -14.90
CA ASN A 197 1.09 -6.63 -13.55
C ASN A 197 1.12 -5.45 -12.57
N ILE A 198 0.53 -4.29 -12.93
CA ILE A 198 0.30 -3.17 -12.03
C ILE A 198 -1.19 -3.07 -11.70
N LEU A 199 -1.52 -3.08 -10.42
CA LEU A 199 -2.81 -2.68 -9.86
C LEU A 199 -2.65 -1.28 -9.24
N ALA A 200 -3.76 -0.61 -8.94
CA ALA A 200 -3.74 0.64 -8.18
C ALA A 200 -4.65 0.54 -6.97
N ASP A 201 -4.23 1.10 -5.84
CA ASP A 201 -5.12 1.25 -4.70
C ASP A 201 -5.76 2.64 -4.67
N THR A 202 -6.93 2.75 -4.07
CA THR A 202 -7.67 4.02 -3.99
C THR A 202 -7.23 4.89 -2.82
N SER A 203 -6.14 4.56 -2.13
CA SER A 203 -5.63 5.29 -0.96
C SER A 203 -5.11 6.70 -1.29
N GLY A 204 -4.52 7.34 -0.30
CA GLY A 204 -3.93 8.68 -0.43
C GLY A 204 -4.90 9.82 -0.14
N SER A 205 -4.35 11.00 0.10
CA SER A 205 -5.09 12.17 0.60
C SER A 205 -5.95 12.91 -0.44
N GLY A 206 -5.72 12.69 -1.74
CA GLY A 206 -6.52 13.31 -2.81
C GLY A 206 -7.93 12.74 -2.86
N VAL A 207 -8.91 13.63 -3.02
CA VAL A 207 -10.34 13.29 -3.21
C VAL A 207 -10.93 14.06 -4.40
N ASP A 208 -10.11 14.30 -5.42
CA ASP A 208 -10.49 15.09 -6.58
C ASP A 208 -11.63 14.41 -7.34
N ARG A 209 -12.56 15.24 -7.81
CA ARG A 209 -13.70 14.77 -8.58
C ARG A 209 -13.24 14.15 -9.89
N GLY A 210 -13.79 12.98 -10.23
CA GLY A 210 -13.47 12.25 -11.46
C GLY A 210 -12.24 11.36 -11.39
N MET A 211 -11.38 11.53 -10.39
CA MET A 211 -10.16 10.73 -10.23
C MET A 211 -10.42 9.22 -10.20
N LEU A 212 -11.45 8.79 -9.48
CA LEU A 212 -11.83 7.39 -9.41
C LEU A 212 -12.42 6.91 -10.75
N ASP A 213 -13.26 7.73 -11.39
CA ASP A 213 -13.88 7.40 -12.68
C ASP A 213 -12.81 7.23 -13.74
N ASP A 214 -11.81 8.12 -13.79
CA ASP A 214 -10.68 8.02 -14.71
C ASP A 214 -9.84 6.76 -14.46
N ALA A 215 -9.63 6.38 -13.20
CA ALA A 215 -8.95 5.15 -12.86
C ALA A 215 -9.73 3.91 -13.32
N ILE A 216 -11.05 3.90 -13.13
CA ILE A 216 -11.93 2.83 -13.59
C ILE A 216 -11.85 2.68 -15.10
N VAL A 217 -11.92 3.80 -15.84
CA VAL A 217 -11.81 3.81 -17.31
C VAL A 217 -10.44 3.33 -17.77
N ALA A 218 -9.36 3.76 -17.11
CA ALA A 218 -8.00 3.44 -17.52
C ALA A 218 -7.58 1.99 -17.18
N LEU A 219 -7.98 1.48 -16.03
CA LEU A 219 -7.47 0.23 -15.45
C LEU A 219 -8.50 -0.89 -15.39
N GLY A 220 -9.78 -0.53 -15.35
CA GLY A 220 -10.87 -1.47 -15.09
C GLY A 220 -10.95 -1.94 -13.63
N ALA A 221 -12.12 -2.37 -13.22
CA ALA A 221 -12.39 -2.77 -11.83
C ALA A 221 -11.45 -3.85 -11.28
N ARG A 222 -11.01 -4.78 -12.14
CA ARG A 222 -10.15 -5.93 -11.72
C ARG A 222 -8.73 -5.54 -11.28
N ARG A 223 -8.30 -4.32 -11.62
CA ARG A 223 -6.97 -3.78 -11.27
C ARG A 223 -7.04 -2.69 -10.20
N LEU A 224 -8.20 -2.50 -9.58
CA LEU A 224 -8.37 -1.54 -8.49
C LEU A 224 -8.54 -2.26 -7.15
N LEU A 225 -7.95 -1.69 -6.12
CA LEU A 225 -8.03 -2.12 -4.72
C LEU A 225 -8.54 -0.95 -3.88
N TRP A 226 -9.37 -1.21 -2.89
CA TRP A 226 -9.67 -0.19 -1.91
C TRP A 226 -8.59 -0.16 -0.81
N GLY A 227 -8.17 1.04 -0.39
CA GLY A 227 -7.21 1.26 0.69
C GLY A 227 -7.47 2.57 1.41
N SER A 228 -7.16 2.62 2.71
CA SER A 228 -7.39 3.79 3.56
C SER A 228 -6.16 4.67 3.77
N ASP A 229 -4.94 4.12 3.64
CA ASP A 229 -3.69 4.77 3.99
C ASP A 229 -3.65 5.18 5.49
N LEU A 230 -3.10 6.34 5.81
CA LEU A 230 -3.08 6.88 7.17
C LEU A 230 -4.43 7.46 7.61
N THR A 231 -5.23 7.98 6.69
CA THR A 231 -6.46 8.73 7.00
C THR A 231 -7.72 7.96 6.64
N MET A 232 -8.42 7.48 7.66
CA MET A 232 -9.68 6.73 7.49
C MET A 232 -10.78 7.57 6.83
N GLU A 233 -10.80 8.88 7.03
CA GLU A 233 -11.78 9.79 6.46
C GLU A 233 -11.71 9.82 4.93
N THR A 234 -10.50 9.95 4.36
CA THR A 234 -10.32 9.93 2.91
C THR A 234 -10.61 8.55 2.32
N GLY A 235 -10.23 7.49 3.03
CA GLY A 235 -10.59 6.12 2.66
C GLY A 235 -12.11 5.92 2.63
N TYR A 236 -12.83 6.44 3.63
CA TYR A 236 -14.28 6.39 3.66
C TYR A 236 -14.94 7.19 2.52
N ALA A 237 -14.45 8.41 2.26
CA ALA A 237 -14.95 9.22 1.15
C ALA A 237 -14.82 8.49 -0.19
N LYS A 238 -13.70 7.86 -0.46
CA LYS A 238 -13.46 7.07 -1.68
C LYS A 238 -14.28 5.78 -1.72
N LEU A 239 -14.51 5.15 -0.57
CA LEU A 239 -15.42 4.00 -0.48
C LEU A 239 -16.85 4.40 -0.88
N ARG A 240 -17.30 5.57 -0.41
CA ARG A 240 -18.62 6.11 -0.83
C ARG A 240 -18.66 6.50 -2.31
N ALA A 241 -17.56 7.01 -2.84
CA ALA A 241 -17.47 7.32 -4.27
C ALA A 241 -17.63 6.08 -5.15
N LEU A 242 -17.12 4.91 -4.73
CA LEU A 242 -17.35 3.64 -5.45
C LEU A 242 -18.84 3.29 -5.60
N ASP A 243 -19.64 3.61 -4.60
CA ASP A 243 -21.08 3.32 -4.61
C ASP A 243 -21.86 4.26 -5.56
N HIS A 244 -21.26 5.38 -5.99
CA HIS A 244 -21.94 6.46 -6.72
C HIS A 244 -21.35 6.79 -8.09
N THR A 245 -20.28 6.11 -8.53
CA THR A 245 -19.64 6.40 -9.81
C THR A 245 -20.53 6.12 -11.03
N GLY A 246 -21.47 5.19 -10.94
CA GLY A 246 -22.28 4.78 -12.09
C GLY A 246 -21.56 3.98 -13.18
N LEU A 247 -20.23 3.83 -13.08
CA LEU A 247 -19.40 3.10 -14.04
C LEU A 247 -19.18 1.63 -13.67
N LEU A 248 -19.55 1.24 -12.44
CA LEU A 248 -19.29 -0.08 -11.88
C LEU A 248 -20.59 -0.86 -11.68
N SER A 249 -20.56 -2.14 -12.06
CA SER A 249 -21.59 -3.07 -11.62
C SER A 249 -21.45 -3.40 -10.14
N PRO A 250 -22.48 -3.92 -9.48
CA PRO A 250 -22.37 -4.42 -8.10
C PRO A 250 -21.28 -5.46 -7.92
N ASP A 251 -20.98 -6.25 -8.96
CA ASP A 251 -19.90 -7.24 -8.92
C ASP A 251 -18.51 -6.61 -9.00
N ASP A 252 -18.35 -5.54 -9.78
CA ASP A 252 -17.12 -4.75 -9.82
C ASP A 252 -16.85 -4.06 -8.47
N ILE A 253 -17.86 -3.49 -7.85
CA ILE A 253 -17.75 -2.88 -6.53
C ILE A 253 -17.26 -3.92 -5.50
N ARG A 254 -17.86 -5.12 -5.49
CA ARG A 254 -17.40 -6.23 -4.63
C ARG A 254 -15.95 -6.64 -4.94
N ALA A 255 -15.56 -6.63 -6.21
CA ALA A 255 -14.19 -6.95 -6.60
C ALA A 255 -13.19 -5.94 -6.03
N ILE A 256 -13.46 -4.64 -6.13
CA ILE A 256 -12.59 -3.57 -5.62
C ILE A 256 -12.55 -3.59 -4.09
N ARG A 257 -13.70 -3.78 -3.43
CA ARG A 257 -13.82 -3.77 -1.97
C ARG A 257 -13.14 -4.96 -1.30
N TRP A 258 -13.05 -6.09 -1.96
CA TRP A 258 -12.60 -7.33 -1.32
C TRP A 258 -11.83 -8.29 -2.25
N ARG A 259 -12.44 -8.81 -3.34
CA ARG A 259 -11.91 -9.96 -4.07
C ARG A 259 -10.55 -9.73 -4.71
N ASN A 260 -10.29 -8.52 -5.18
CA ASN A 260 -9.00 -8.21 -5.79
C ASN A 260 -7.87 -8.26 -4.75
N ALA A 261 -8.08 -7.70 -3.57
CA ALA A 261 -7.09 -7.76 -2.49
C ALA A 261 -6.91 -9.20 -2.00
N ALA A 262 -8.00 -9.96 -1.77
CA ALA A 262 -7.94 -11.37 -1.39
C ALA A 262 -7.08 -12.18 -2.38
N ARG A 263 -7.30 -11.98 -3.68
CA ARG A 263 -6.53 -12.63 -4.75
C ARG A 263 -5.06 -12.21 -4.75
N VAL A 264 -4.77 -10.90 -4.62
CA VAL A 264 -3.39 -10.37 -4.70
C VAL A 264 -2.54 -10.81 -3.52
N PHE A 265 -3.12 -10.82 -2.33
CA PHE A 265 -2.41 -11.18 -1.09
C PHE A 265 -2.59 -12.65 -0.69
N CYS A 266 -3.29 -13.46 -1.51
CA CYS A 266 -3.58 -14.87 -1.24
C CYS A 266 -4.25 -15.07 0.14
N ILE A 267 -5.24 -14.24 0.47
CA ILE A 267 -5.99 -14.28 1.73
C ILE A 267 -7.40 -14.84 1.44
N GLU A 268 -7.78 -15.91 2.14
CA GLU A 268 -9.11 -16.52 2.06
C GLU A 268 -10.14 -15.83 2.94
#